data_22dacde81f1fbc435a407acc776b4223
#
_entry.id   22dacde81f1fbc435a407acc776b4223
#
_cell.length_a   1.000
_cell.length_b   1.000
_cell.length_c   1.000
_cell.angle_alpha   90.00
_cell.angle_beta   90.00
_cell.angle_gamma   90.00
#
_symmetry.space_group_name_H-M   'P 1'
#
loop_
_entity.id
_entity.type
_entity.pdbx_description
1 polymer ?
#
loop_
_entity_poly.entity_id
_entity_poly.type
_entity_poly.pdbx_seq_one_letter_code
_entity_poly.pdbx_strand_id
1 'polypeptide(L)'
;MRVAAATTLALALLGVVSEAQTIRVQWDRKVDFSGYRSFTWIEGTAAVDPEVNQILTEAIENELSVRGIFPDEAEPNLYVVYHASAREEFQVEGGYRTDWADSGAVTVASHLAGTLVVDLVDAGENRIVWRATATATVSGNRKKARGRIPSVVQKMFADFPPSAPGPP
;
A
#
# COMPACT_ATOMS: atom_id res chain seq x y z
N MET A 1 33.18 -41.15 -35.51
CA MET A 1 33.10 -40.76 -34.09
C MET A 1 32.56 -39.34 -34.03
N ARG A 2 31.33 -39.17 -33.61
CA ARG A 2 30.67 -37.85 -33.44
C ARG A 2 30.60 -37.57 -31.94
N VAL A 3 31.29 -36.53 -31.47
CA VAL A 3 31.27 -36.07 -30.11
C VAL A 3 30.13 -35.04 -29.99
N ALA A 4 29.10 -35.40 -29.25
CA ALA A 4 28.01 -34.48 -28.93
C ALA A 4 28.39 -33.62 -27.71
N ALA A 5 28.48 -32.31 -27.90
CA ALA A 5 28.67 -31.34 -26.84
C ALA A 5 27.31 -31.03 -26.17
N ALA A 6 27.17 -31.44 -24.91
CA ALA A 6 26.01 -31.10 -24.09
C ALA A 6 26.22 -29.70 -23.49
N THR A 7 25.45 -28.72 -23.96
CA THR A 7 25.44 -27.36 -23.43
C THR A 7 24.48 -27.33 -22.23
N THR A 8 25.01 -27.27 -21.02
CA THR A 8 24.25 -27.13 -19.79
C THR A 8 23.82 -25.67 -19.62
N LEU A 9 22.54 -25.37 -19.83
CA LEU A 9 21.93 -24.04 -19.59
C LEU A 9 21.70 -23.89 -18.08
N ALA A 10 22.56 -23.13 -17.40
CA ALA A 10 22.38 -22.76 -16.01
C ALA A 10 21.31 -21.66 -15.92
N LEU A 11 20.11 -22.03 -15.48
CA LEU A 11 19.00 -21.10 -15.17
C LEU A 11 19.31 -20.41 -13.84
N ALA A 12 19.84 -19.19 -13.87
CA ALA A 12 20.02 -18.37 -12.68
C ALA A 12 18.63 -17.92 -12.17
N LEU A 13 18.14 -18.53 -11.10
CA LEU A 13 17.01 -18.02 -10.34
C LEU A 13 17.44 -16.72 -9.64
N LEU A 14 17.13 -15.59 -10.28
CA LEU A 14 17.16 -14.29 -9.62
C LEU A 14 16.02 -14.29 -8.58
N GLY A 15 16.38 -14.54 -7.34
CA GLY A 15 15.47 -14.39 -6.20
C GLY A 15 14.98 -12.95 -6.12
N VAL A 16 13.74 -12.71 -6.53
CA VAL A 16 13.06 -11.44 -6.29
C VAL A 16 12.78 -11.39 -4.79
N VAL A 17 13.53 -10.56 -4.06
CA VAL A 17 13.21 -10.23 -2.68
C VAL A 17 11.88 -9.48 -2.71
N SER A 18 10.80 -10.19 -2.52
CA SER A 18 9.46 -9.62 -2.38
C SER A 18 9.37 -8.98 -0.99
N GLU A 19 9.49 -7.65 -0.92
CA GLU A 19 9.15 -6.94 0.31
C GLU A 19 7.67 -7.22 0.62
N ALA A 20 7.43 -7.70 1.82
CA ALA A 20 6.08 -8.09 2.25
C ALA A 20 5.16 -6.86 2.26
N GLN A 21 4.21 -6.86 1.36
CA GLN A 21 3.13 -5.87 1.28
C GLN A 21 1.82 -6.59 1.51
N THR A 22 1.04 -6.12 2.48
CA THR A 22 -0.31 -6.65 2.73
C THR A 22 -1.33 -5.59 2.41
N ILE A 23 -2.32 -5.93 1.58
CA ILE A 23 -3.45 -5.06 1.27
C ILE A 23 -4.73 -5.78 1.70
N ARG A 24 -5.61 -5.06 2.40
CA ARG A 24 -6.92 -5.52 2.81
C ARG A 24 -7.96 -4.50 2.38
N VAL A 25 -9.02 -4.95 1.74
CA VAL A 25 -10.14 -4.11 1.32
C VAL A 25 -11.42 -4.63 1.95
N GLN A 26 -12.24 -3.74 2.48
CA GLN A 26 -13.53 -4.01 3.08
C GLN A 26 -14.53 -2.98 2.58
N TRP A 27 -15.76 -3.40 2.31
CA TRP A 27 -16.83 -2.49 1.89
C TRP A 27 -18.19 -2.99 2.39
N ASP A 28 -19.14 -2.07 2.47
CA ASP A 28 -20.52 -2.42 2.75
C ASP A 28 -21.18 -3.00 1.49
N ARG A 29 -21.53 -4.27 1.53
CA ARG A 29 -22.11 -5.00 0.41
C ARG A 29 -23.54 -4.55 0.05
N LYS A 30 -24.15 -3.70 0.88
CA LYS A 30 -25.51 -3.18 0.64
C LYS A 30 -25.48 -1.86 -0.13
N VAL A 31 -24.30 -1.26 -0.32
CA VAL A 31 -24.13 0.03 -0.98
C VAL A 31 -24.00 -0.17 -2.49
N ASP A 32 -24.76 0.62 -3.23
CA ASP A 32 -24.58 0.76 -4.68
C ASP A 32 -23.56 1.87 -4.96
N PHE A 33 -22.36 1.46 -5.31
CA PHE A 33 -21.26 2.38 -5.63
C PHE A 33 -21.43 3.09 -6.98
N SER A 34 -22.36 2.65 -7.83
CA SER A 34 -22.56 3.23 -9.16
C SER A 34 -23.11 4.66 -9.13
N GLY A 35 -23.66 5.10 -8.00
CA GLY A 35 -24.18 6.45 -7.80
C GLY A 35 -23.14 7.51 -7.47
N TYR A 36 -21.95 7.14 -6.99
CA TYR A 36 -20.93 8.10 -6.57
C TYR A 36 -20.25 8.74 -7.78
N ARG A 37 -20.16 10.09 -7.78
CA ARG A 37 -19.56 10.90 -8.86
C ARG A 37 -18.63 11.97 -8.35
N SER A 38 -18.73 12.32 -7.06
CA SER A 38 -18.00 13.44 -6.49
C SER A 38 -17.48 13.10 -5.10
N PHE A 39 -16.39 13.77 -4.74
CA PHE A 39 -15.82 13.65 -3.41
C PHE A 39 -15.22 14.97 -2.92
N THR A 40 -15.08 15.09 -1.62
CA THR A 40 -14.20 16.07 -0.98
C THR A 40 -13.35 15.41 0.10
N TRP A 41 -12.25 16.08 0.42
CA TRP A 41 -11.37 15.62 1.50
C TRP A 41 -11.92 16.03 2.87
N ILE A 42 -11.80 15.15 3.85
CA ILE A 42 -11.97 15.49 5.25
C ILE A 42 -10.69 15.19 6.01
N GLU A 43 -10.54 15.83 7.19
CA GLU A 43 -9.33 15.73 7.99
C GLU A 43 -9.05 14.29 8.43
N GLY A 44 -7.83 13.84 8.19
CA GLY A 44 -7.29 12.54 8.58
C GLY A 44 -5.94 12.68 9.28
N THR A 45 -5.13 11.64 9.23
CA THR A 45 -3.75 11.69 9.74
C THR A 45 -2.79 11.75 8.56
N ALA A 46 -2.33 12.96 8.24
CA ALA A 46 -1.37 13.18 7.16
C ALA A 46 -0.03 12.48 7.45
N ALA A 47 0.69 12.13 6.39
CA ALA A 47 2.07 11.67 6.52
C ALA A 47 2.95 12.80 7.10
N VAL A 48 3.87 12.45 7.97
CA VAL A 48 4.81 13.44 8.59
C VAL A 48 5.69 14.11 7.53
N ASP A 49 6.04 13.37 6.47
CA ASP A 49 6.81 13.88 5.34
C ASP A 49 5.86 14.55 4.32
N PRO A 50 6.00 15.88 4.08
CA PRO A 50 5.10 16.60 3.16
C PRO A 50 5.13 16.07 1.72
N GLU A 51 6.28 15.58 1.24
CA GLU A 51 6.39 14.99 -0.10
C GLU A 51 5.62 13.66 -0.19
N VAL A 52 5.69 12.83 0.86
CA VAL A 52 4.89 11.61 0.96
C VAL A 52 3.40 11.95 0.99
N ASN A 53 3.03 12.99 1.74
CA ASN A 53 1.66 13.46 1.83
C ASN A 53 1.10 13.85 0.45
N GLN A 54 1.85 14.64 -0.30
CA GLN A 54 1.46 15.06 -1.65
C GLN A 54 1.31 13.85 -2.59
N ILE A 55 2.27 12.92 -2.59
CA ILE A 55 2.22 11.72 -3.44
C ILE A 55 0.98 10.86 -3.09
N LEU A 56 0.63 10.75 -1.81
CA LEU A 56 -0.55 10.00 -1.37
C LEU A 56 -1.84 10.64 -1.88
N THR A 57 -2.01 11.95 -1.69
CA THR A 57 -3.22 12.66 -2.14
C THR A 57 -3.36 12.56 -3.65
N GLU A 58 -2.31 12.86 -4.42
CA GLU A 58 -2.32 12.77 -5.88
C GLU A 58 -2.65 11.35 -6.37
N ALA A 59 -2.08 10.33 -5.74
CA ALA A 59 -2.35 8.94 -6.11
C ALA A 59 -3.80 8.53 -5.84
N ILE A 60 -4.38 8.92 -4.69
CA ILE A 60 -5.77 8.62 -4.35
C ILE A 60 -6.73 9.36 -5.28
N GLU A 61 -6.49 10.65 -5.53
CA GLU A 61 -7.29 11.45 -6.48
C GLU A 61 -7.27 10.86 -7.89
N ASN A 62 -6.10 10.43 -8.35
CA ASN A 62 -5.98 9.78 -9.66
C ASN A 62 -6.82 8.49 -9.72
N GLU A 63 -6.77 7.64 -8.68
CA GLU A 63 -7.54 6.39 -8.64
C GLU A 63 -9.06 6.63 -8.62
N LEU A 64 -9.53 7.69 -7.96
CA LEU A 64 -10.94 8.09 -7.96
C LEU A 64 -11.34 8.66 -9.32
N SER A 65 -10.50 9.56 -9.88
CA SER A 65 -10.77 10.23 -11.15
C SER A 65 -10.88 9.28 -12.34
N VAL A 66 -10.00 8.26 -12.43
CA VAL A 66 -10.08 7.24 -13.49
C VAL A 66 -11.33 6.37 -13.38
N ARG A 67 -12.04 6.43 -12.26
CA ARG A 67 -13.32 5.75 -12.00
C ARG A 67 -14.54 6.68 -12.12
N GLY A 68 -14.31 7.93 -12.55
CA GLY A 68 -15.36 8.91 -12.78
C GLY A 68 -15.86 9.60 -11.51
N ILE A 69 -15.05 9.61 -10.44
CA ILE A 69 -15.35 10.29 -9.18
C ILE A 69 -14.40 11.49 -9.08
N PHE A 70 -14.93 12.70 -9.15
CA PHE A 70 -14.14 13.94 -9.25
C PHE A 70 -14.28 14.81 -8.01
N PRO A 71 -13.31 15.70 -7.71
CA PRO A 71 -13.43 16.63 -6.60
C PRO A 71 -14.64 17.55 -6.76
N ASP A 72 -15.43 17.70 -5.71
CA ASP A 72 -16.54 18.64 -5.59
C ASP A 72 -16.72 18.99 -4.09
N GLU A 73 -16.39 20.22 -3.73
CA GLU A 73 -16.51 20.69 -2.35
C GLU A 73 -17.94 21.13 -1.98
N ALA A 74 -18.75 21.47 -2.98
CA ALA A 74 -20.09 22.01 -2.76
C ALA A 74 -21.12 20.90 -2.49
N GLU A 75 -21.10 19.85 -3.30
CA GLU A 75 -22.05 18.74 -3.22
C GLU A 75 -21.35 17.38 -3.36
N PRO A 76 -20.47 17.01 -2.41
CA PRO A 76 -19.77 15.74 -2.48
C PRO A 76 -20.72 14.58 -2.20
N ASN A 77 -20.57 13.49 -2.97
CA ASN A 77 -21.23 12.22 -2.65
C ASN A 77 -20.42 11.41 -1.63
N LEU A 78 -19.09 11.59 -1.64
CA LEU A 78 -18.18 10.90 -0.72
C LEU A 78 -17.30 11.90 0.03
N TYR A 79 -17.02 11.59 1.27
CA TYR A 79 -15.86 12.13 1.97
C TYR A 79 -14.71 11.13 1.84
N VAL A 80 -13.54 11.64 1.47
CA VAL A 80 -12.30 10.86 1.43
C VAL A 80 -11.43 11.25 2.61
N VAL A 81 -11.00 10.27 3.36
CA VAL A 81 -10.06 10.45 4.45
C VAL A 81 -8.97 9.40 4.38
N TYR A 82 -7.74 9.76 4.72
CA TYR A 82 -6.68 8.79 4.88
C TYR A 82 -5.91 9.00 6.17
N HIS A 83 -5.33 7.92 6.64
CA HIS A 83 -4.45 7.90 7.79
C HIS A 83 -3.15 7.21 7.40
N ALA A 84 -2.05 7.96 7.47
CA ALA A 84 -0.72 7.46 7.20
C ALA A 84 0.11 7.42 8.48
N SER A 85 0.76 6.32 8.72
CA SER A 85 1.74 6.17 9.81
C SER A 85 2.99 5.48 9.32
N ALA A 86 4.13 5.85 9.88
CA ALA A 86 5.40 5.18 9.63
C ALA A 86 6.17 5.09 10.94
N ARG A 87 6.81 3.94 11.18
CA ARG A 87 7.68 3.72 12.34
C ARG A 87 8.94 3.01 11.91
N GLU A 88 10.05 3.31 12.58
CA GLU A 88 11.27 2.53 12.44
C GLU A 88 11.14 1.27 13.29
N GLU A 89 11.38 0.13 12.69
CA GLU A 89 11.51 -1.16 13.36
C GLU A 89 12.97 -1.59 13.28
N PHE A 90 13.52 -1.95 14.42
CA PHE A 90 14.90 -2.43 14.52
C PHE A 90 14.90 -3.95 14.62
N GLN A 91 15.59 -4.59 13.68
CA GLN A 91 15.82 -6.03 13.72
C GLN A 91 17.27 -6.27 14.12
N VAL A 92 17.46 -6.95 15.24
CA VAL A 92 18.78 -7.32 15.73
C VAL A 92 19.05 -8.74 15.28
N GLU A 93 19.93 -8.91 14.30
CA GLU A 93 20.43 -10.22 13.90
C GLU A 93 21.79 -10.44 14.58
N GLY A 94 21.81 -11.35 15.54
CA GLY A 94 23.02 -11.77 16.23
C GLY A 94 22.87 -13.18 16.75
N GLY A 95 23.73 -14.07 16.34
CA GLY A 95 23.81 -15.40 16.88
C GLY A 95 24.71 -15.43 18.11
N TYR A 96 24.23 -15.91 19.26
CA TYR A 96 25.09 -16.33 20.35
C TYR A 96 25.79 -17.62 19.92
N ARG A 97 27.07 -17.50 19.55
CA ARG A 97 27.95 -18.67 19.55
C ARG A 97 28.55 -18.81 20.93
N THR A 98 28.49 -20.00 21.48
CA THR A 98 28.98 -20.33 22.82
C THR A 98 30.53 -20.32 22.94
N ASP A 99 31.23 -20.01 21.86
CA ASP A 99 32.69 -19.92 21.83
C ASP A 99 33.10 -18.45 22.00
N TRP A 100 33.52 -18.11 23.20
CA TRP A 100 33.89 -16.76 23.65
C TRP A 100 35.14 -16.15 22.96
N ALA A 101 35.67 -16.80 21.93
CA ALA A 101 36.85 -16.37 21.19
C ALA A 101 36.53 -15.62 19.89
N ASP A 102 35.25 -15.58 19.46
CA ASP A 102 34.85 -14.85 18.25
C ASP A 102 33.74 -13.86 18.60
N SER A 103 34.12 -12.57 18.60
CA SER A 103 33.18 -11.48 18.82
C SER A 103 32.18 -11.45 17.65
N GLY A 104 31.06 -12.18 17.80
CA GLY A 104 29.99 -12.22 16.83
C GLY A 104 29.52 -10.81 16.53
N ALA A 105 29.67 -10.38 15.29
CA ALA A 105 29.18 -9.08 14.84
C ALA A 105 27.66 -9.07 14.99
N VAL A 106 27.15 -8.16 15.83
CA VAL A 106 25.72 -7.87 15.92
C VAL A 106 25.40 -6.90 14.79
N THR A 107 24.58 -7.32 13.86
CA THR A 107 24.08 -6.44 12.80
C THR A 107 22.70 -5.92 13.21
N VAL A 108 22.58 -4.61 13.34
CA VAL A 108 21.30 -3.95 13.57
C VAL A 108 20.82 -3.44 12.22
N ALA A 109 19.75 -4.04 11.69
CA ALA A 109 19.06 -3.55 10.51
C ALA A 109 17.84 -2.73 10.95
N SER A 110 17.68 -1.52 10.44
CA SER A 110 16.48 -0.73 10.62
C SER A 110 15.59 -0.87 9.38
N HIS A 111 14.32 -1.10 9.63
CA HIS A 111 13.28 -1.13 8.60
C HIS A 111 12.24 -0.06 8.88
N LEU A 112 11.72 0.58 7.82
CA LEU A 112 10.58 1.48 7.94
C LEU A 112 9.29 0.68 7.71
N ALA A 113 8.47 0.51 8.73
CA ALA A 113 7.14 -0.06 8.61
C ALA A 113 6.12 1.06 8.42
N GLY A 114 5.38 1.02 7.31
CA GLY A 114 4.35 2.00 6.98
C GLY A 114 2.97 1.36 6.92
N THR A 115 1.97 2.10 7.38
CA THR A 115 0.56 1.75 7.25
C THR A 115 -0.18 2.92 6.62
N LEU A 116 -0.96 2.63 5.59
CA LEU A 116 -1.90 3.55 4.96
C LEU A 116 -3.30 2.96 5.08
N VAL A 117 -4.22 3.74 5.61
CA VAL A 117 -5.66 3.45 5.59
C VAL A 117 -6.33 4.52 4.74
N VAL A 118 -7.19 4.13 3.83
CA VAL A 118 -8.04 5.03 3.04
C VAL A 118 -9.48 4.64 3.26
N ASP A 119 -10.30 5.60 3.65
CA ASP A 119 -11.73 5.45 3.85
C ASP A 119 -12.52 6.30 2.86
N LEU A 120 -13.56 5.71 2.31
CA LEU A 120 -14.62 6.41 1.61
C LEU A 120 -15.87 6.39 2.49
N VAL A 121 -16.35 7.57 2.81
CA VAL A 121 -17.51 7.79 3.68
C VAL A 121 -18.64 8.36 2.83
N ASP A 122 -19.81 7.73 2.88
CA ASP A 122 -21.02 8.29 2.26
C ASP A 122 -21.36 9.63 2.91
N ALA A 123 -21.43 10.70 2.11
CA ALA A 123 -21.65 12.05 2.62
C ALA A 123 -23.07 12.27 3.15
N GLY A 124 -24.05 11.56 2.59
CA GLY A 124 -25.46 11.64 3.02
C GLY A 124 -25.74 10.88 4.31
N GLU A 125 -25.12 9.70 4.46
CA GLU A 125 -25.33 8.83 5.62
C GLU A 125 -24.25 9.00 6.71
N ASN A 126 -23.15 9.71 6.39
CA ASN A 126 -21.99 9.89 7.27
C ASN A 126 -21.43 8.55 7.78
N ARG A 127 -21.30 7.58 6.90
CA ARG A 127 -20.95 6.20 7.19
C ARG A 127 -19.85 5.71 6.25
N ILE A 128 -18.84 5.03 6.80
CA ILE A 128 -17.80 4.40 5.98
C ILE A 128 -18.45 3.31 5.12
N VAL A 129 -18.32 3.46 3.80
CA VAL A 129 -18.84 2.50 2.82
C VAL A 129 -17.74 1.63 2.21
N TRP A 130 -16.50 2.11 2.23
CA TRP A 130 -15.36 1.37 1.75
C TRP A 130 -14.10 1.75 2.55
N ARG A 131 -13.27 0.78 2.82
CA ARG A 131 -11.98 0.94 3.52
C ARG A 131 -10.94 0.05 2.88
N ALA A 132 -9.78 0.62 2.56
CA ALA A 132 -8.59 -0.13 2.22
C ALA A 132 -7.47 0.15 3.22
N THR A 133 -6.73 -0.90 3.54
CA THR A 133 -5.54 -0.81 4.41
C THR A 133 -4.37 -1.45 3.69
N ALA A 134 -3.27 -0.73 3.59
CA ALA A 134 -2.00 -1.24 3.11
C ALA A 134 -0.95 -1.17 4.22
N THR A 135 -0.21 -2.25 4.43
CA THR A 135 0.97 -2.29 5.29
C THR A 135 2.17 -2.74 4.47
N ALA A 136 3.28 -2.06 4.62
CA ALA A 136 4.50 -2.40 3.94
C ALA A 136 5.71 -2.16 4.84
N THR A 137 6.69 -3.07 4.77
CA THR A 137 8.01 -2.88 5.37
C THR A 137 8.97 -2.47 4.27
N VAL A 138 9.68 -1.38 4.48
CA VAL A 138 10.63 -0.82 3.51
C VAL A 138 12.01 -0.76 4.11
N SER A 139 12.94 -1.49 3.52
CA SER A 139 14.35 -1.42 3.89
C SER A 139 15.03 -0.17 3.31
N GLY A 140 15.53 0.69 4.19
CA GLY A 140 16.67 1.61 4.00
C GLY A 140 16.58 2.74 2.97
N ASN A 141 15.81 2.68 1.89
CA ASN A 141 15.85 3.71 0.84
C ASN A 141 14.54 4.49 0.73
N ARG A 142 14.50 5.68 1.37
CA ARG A 142 13.31 6.57 1.37
C ARG A 142 12.84 6.95 -0.05
N LYS A 143 13.76 7.22 -0.98
CA LYS A 143 13.40 7.56 -2.36
C LYS A 143 12.69 6.40 -3.07
N LYS A 144 13.20 5.19 -2.89
CA LYS A 144 12.57 3.97 -3.43
C LYS A 144 11.20 3.73 -2.80
N ALA A 145 11.06 3.97 -1.49
CA ALA A 145 9.80 3.88 -0.77
C ALA A 145 8.74 4.82 -1.35
N ARG A 146 9.07 6.10 -1.51
CA ARG A 146 8.18 7.12 -2.09
C ARG A 146 7.72 6.73 -3.50
N GLY A 147 8.63 6.27 -4.35
CA GLY A 147 8.32 5.84 -5.72
C GLY A 147 7.36 4.66 -5.82
N ARG A 148 7.13 3.91 -4.73
CA ARG A 148 6.18 2.79 -4.69
C ARG A 148 4.77 3.18 -4.26
N ILE A 149 4.59 4.35 -3.64
CA ILE A 149 3.30 4.79 -3.11
C ILE A 149 2.18 4.73 -4.17
N PRO A 150 2.35 5.26 -5.39
CA PRO A 150 1.30 5.20 -6.40
C PRO A 150 0.88 3.76 -6.74
N SER A 151 1.84 2.85 -6.85
CA SER A 151 1.55 1.43 -7.11
C SER A 151 0.83 0.75 -5.94
N VAL A 152 1.11 1.15 -4.70
CA VAL A 152 0.40 0.64 -3.52
C VAL A 152 -1.04 1.12 -3.53
N VAL A 153 -1.27 2.42 -3.75
CA VAL A 153 -2.62 3.00 -3.84
C VAL A 153 -3.39 2.36 -4.99
N GLN A 154 -2.79 2.22 -6.17
CA GLN A 154 -3.43 1.53 -7.30
C GLN A 154 -3.91 0.12 -6.92
N LYS A 155 -3.09 -0.66 -6.20
CA LYS A 155 -3.50 -1.99 -5.73
C LYS A 155 -4.61 -1.95 -4.69
N MET A 156 -4.66 -0.92 -3.82
CA MET A 156 -5.76 -0.75 -2.87
C MET A 156 -7.09 -0.53 -3.60
N PHE A 157 -7.08 0.17 -4.73
CA PHE A 157 -8.25 0.46 -5.54
C PHE A 157 -8.50 -0.55 -6.67
N ALA A 158 -7.73 -1.63 -6.78
CA ALA A 158 -7.83 -2.57 -7.90
C ALA A 158 -9.25 -3.12 -8.12
N ASP A 159 -9.96 -3.41 -7.03
CA ASP A 159 -11.32 -3.94 -7.05
C ASP A 159 -12.39 -2.88 -6.69
N PHE A 160 -12.07 -1.61 -6.82
CA PHE A 160 -13.03 -0.51 -6.59
C PHE A 160 -13.52 0.08 -7.93
N PRO A 161 -14.81 0.41 -8.09
CA PRO A 161 -15.89 0.08 -7.16
C PRO A 161 -16.15 -1.44 -7.12
N PRO A 162 -16.45 -1.97 -5.92
CA PRO A 162 -16.77 -3.38 -5.83
C PRO A 162 -18.03 -3.69 -6.64
N SER A 163 -18.05 -4.86 -7.26
CA SER A 163 -19.22 -5.31 -8.01
C SER A 163 -20.46 -5.30 -7.10
N ALA A 164 -21.57 -4.78 -7.62
CA ALA A 164 -22.84 -4.88 -6.92
C ALA A 164 -23.11 -6.35 -6.54
N PRO A 165 -23.69 -6.63 -5.37
CA PRO A 165 -24.12 -7.98 -5.05
C PRO A 165 -25.05 -8.46 -6.17
N GLY A 166 -24.75 -9.63 -6.75
CA GLY A 166 -25.63 -10.24 -7.73
C GLY A 166 -27.04 -10.35 -7.16
N PRO A 167 -28.08 -10.38 -8.01
CA PRO A 167 -29.45 -10.53 -7.55
C PRO A 167 -29.58 -11.80 -6.71
N PRO A 168 -30.43 -11.79 -5.67
CA PRO A 168 -30.63 -12.91 -4.77
C PRO A 168 -31.13 -14.17 -5.49
#